data_07d857d96082f2795a8b649180f59a30
#
_entry.id   07d857d96082f2795a8b649180f59a30
#
_cell.length_a   1.000
_cell.length_b   1.000
_cell.length_c   1.000
_cell.angle_alpha   90.00
_cell.angle_beta   90.00
_cell.angle_gamma   90.00
#
_symmetry.space_group_name_H-M   'P 1'
#
loop_
_entity.id
_entity.type
_entity.pdbx_description
1 polymer ?
#
loop_
_entity_poly.entity_id
_entity_poly.type
_entity_poly.pdbx_seq_one_letter_code
_entity_poly.pdbx_strand_id
1 'polypeptide(L)'
;MVWLFIIPGILALLILGLLVFGLIQPAKHTITCSLMLRQKPETVFALLDNVEELPSWSSTVAKVEHLPDRNGRTATRQTMKFGMVLIATTLERKPPTRLVGSMEKEGGPVWGTWTYELTPEGDGCRIAITEDGEMKNPFFRAFARLRGLDTSIKMQLTDLARKFGEVPEIK
;
A
#
# COMPACT_ATOMS: atom_id res chain seq x y z
N MET A 1 18.28 -41.60 -11.59
CA MET A 1 16.85 -41.82 -11.27
C MET A 1 16.41 -41.28 -9.89
N VAL A 2 17.22 -41.33 -8.85
CA VAL A 2 16.86 -40.85 -7.48
C VAL A 2 16.53 -39.35 -7.44
N TRP A 3 17.24 -38.50 -8.18
CA TRP A 3 17.01 -37.05 -8.24
C TRP A 3 15.63 -36.64 -8.78
N LEU A 4 15.01 -37.51 -9.60
CA LEU A 4 13.66 -37.27 -10.16
C LEU A 4 12.57 -37.27 -9.07
N PHE A 5 12.82 -37.89 -7.91
CA PHE A 5 11.88 -37.91 -6.78
C PHE A 5 12.30 -36.97 -5.65
N ILE A 6 13.61 -36.75 -5.49
CA ILE A 6 14.12 -35.87 -4.40
C ILE A 6 13.71 -34.41 -4.66
N ILE A 7 13.91 -33.88 -5.88
CA ILE A 7 13.61 -32.49 -6.20
C ILE A 7 12.11 -32.16 -6.02
N PRO A 8 11.16 -32.96 -6.60
CA PRO A 8 9.74 -32.76 -6.35
C PRO A 8 9.34 -32.89 -4.88
N GLY A 9 9.97 -33.82 -4.15
CA GLY A 9 9.72 -34.01 -2.72
C GLY A 9 10.13 -32.80 -1.88
N ILE A 10 11.30 -32.24 -2.13
CA ILE A 10 11.76 -31.01 -1.46
C ILE A 10 10.85 -29.84 -1.80
N LEU A 11 10.47 -29.67 -3.09
CA LEU A 11 9.58 -28.60 -3.51
C LEU A 11 8.21 -28.71 -2.84
N ALA A 12 7.64 -29.91 -2.76
CA ALA A 12 6.37 -30.17 -2.08
C ALA A 12 6.44 -29.82 -0.60
N LEU A 13 7.54 -30.17 0.08
CA LEU A 13 7.76 -29.81 1.50
C LEU A 13 7.89 -28.30 1.71
N LEU A 14 8.58 -27.59 0.80
CA LEU A 14 8.69 -26.13 0.84
C LEU A 14 7.33 -25.45 0.66
N ILE A 15 6.53 -25.92 -0.31
CA ILE A 15 5.17 -25.40 -0.56
C ILE A 15 4.28 -25.67 0.65
N LEU A 16 4.32 -26.87 1.21
CA LEU A 16 3.56 -27.23 2.41
C LEU A 16 3.99 -26.37 3.61
N GLY A 17 5.29 -26.21 3.82
CA GLY A 17 5.82 -25.35 4.89
C GLY A 17 5.36 -23.89 4.75
N LEU A 18 5.39 -23.35 3.53
CA LEU A 18 4.90 -22.00 3.25
C LEU A 18 3.38 -21.87 3.50
N LEU A 19 2.61 -22.88 3.11
CA LEU A 19 1.17 -22.93 3.37
C LEU A 19 0.88 -22.96 4.88
N VAL A 20 1.53 -23.86 5.62
CA VAL A 20 1.36 -23.96 7.08
C VAL A 20 1.77 -22.65 7.75
N PHE A 21 2.93 -22.09 7.38
CA PHE A 21 3.36 -20.79 7.88
C PHE A 21 2.31 -19.70 7.65
N GLY A 22 1.73 -19.63 6.44
CA GLY A 22 0.68 -18.67 6.14
C GLY A 22 -0.64 -18.93 6.89
N LEU A 23 -0.99 -20.19 7.17
CA LEU A 23 -2.21 -20.53 7.91
C LEU A 23 -2.14 -20.09 9.38
N ILE A 24 -0.97 -20.17 10.02
CA ILE A 24 -0.77 -19.73 11.41
C ILE A 24 -0.65 -18.21 11.56
N GLN A 25 -0.43 -17.46 10.47
CA GLN A 25 -0.37 -16.01 10.53
C GLN A 25 -1.78 -15.39 10.60
N PRO A 26 -1.97 -14.28 11.35
CA PRO A 26 -3.24 -13.57 11.36
C PRO A 26 -3.61 -13.07 9.95
N ALA A 27 -4.88 -13.22 9.57
CA ALA A 27 -5.37 -12.72 8.29
C ALA A 27 -5.46 -11.18 8.26
N LYS A 28 -5.80 -10.58 9.39
CA LYS A 28 -5.88 -9.13 9.56
C LYS A 28 -4.55 -8.57 10.04
N HIS A 29 -4.23 -7.37 9.58
CA HIS A 29 -3.05 -6.63 10.02
C HIS A 29 -3.34 -5.13 10.01
N THR A 30 -2.72 -4.43 10.93
CA THR A 30 -2.65 -2.96 10.97
C THR A 30 -1.19 -2.59 11.08
N ILE A 31 -0.70 -1.80 10.12
CA ILE A 31 0.68 -1.34 10.06
C ILE A 31 0.68 0.17 9.88
N THR A 32 1.50 0.85 10.67
CA THR A 32 1.70 2.30 10.55
C THR A 32 3.18 2.58 10.36
N CYS A 33 3.51 3.40 9.36
CA CYS A 33 4.82 4.02 9.24
C CYS A 33 4.67 5.52 9.10
N SER A 34 5.67 6.27 9.53
CA SER A 34 5.66 7.73 9.46
C SER A 34 6.96 8.29 8.90
N LEU A 35 6.85 9.48 8.33
CA LEU A 35 7.95 10.24 7.76
C LEU A 35 7.80 11.70 8.13
N MET A 36 8.91 12.37 8.45
CA MET A 36 8.98 13.82 8.62
C MET A 36 9.36 14.47 7.29
N LEU A 37 8.58 15.45 6.85
CA LEU A 37 8.84 16.24 5.64
C LEU A 37 8.99 17.72 6.01
N ARG A 38 9.90 18.42 5.30
CA ARG A 38 10.10 19.87 5.41
C ARG A 38 9.06 20.68 4.61
N GLN A 39 7.92 20.07 4.33
CA GLN A 39 6.83 20.63 3.57
C GLN A 39 5.66 20.92 4.50
N LYS A 40 4.88 21.96 4.20
CA LYS A 40 3.64 22.25 4.93
C LYS A 40 2.60 21.16 4.68
N PRO A 41 1.71 20.85 5.66
CA PRO A 41 0.66 19.86 5.49
C PRO A 41 -0.20 20.09 4.26
N GLU A 42 -0.50 21.35 3.91
CA GLU A 42 -1.31 21.72 2.77
C GLU A 42 -0.66 21.29 1.45
N THR A 43 0.66 21.44 1.34
CA THR A 43 1.44 21.04 0.15
C THR A 43 1.46 19.53 -0.02
N VAL A 44 1.70 18.80 1.08
CA VAL A 44 1.72 17.33 1.05
C VAL A 44 0.33 16.78 0.77
N PHE A 45 -0.70 17.34 1.43
CA PHE A 45 -2.09 16.95 1.20
C PHE A 45 -2.52 17.16 -0.24
N ALA A 46 -2.21 18.31 -0.83
CA ALA A 46 -2.55 18.62 -2.22
C ALA A 46 -1.94 17.61 -3.20
N LEU A 47 -0.71 17.15 -2.94
CA LEU A 47 -0.06 16.12 -3.76
C LEU A 47 -0.73 14.74 -3.60
N LEU A 48 -1.11 14.35 -2.38
CA LEU A 48 -1.81 13.08 -2.12
C LEU A 48 -3.22 13.06 -2.71
N ASP A 49 -3.90 14.19 -2.65
CA ASP A 49 -5.28 14.37 -3.14
C ASP A 49 -5.34 14.45 -4.67
N ASN A 50 -4.26 14.89 -5.33
CA ASN A 50 -4.15 14.91 -6.78
C ASN A 50 -3.71 13.55 -7.32
N VAL A 51 -4.66 12.63 -7.42
CA VAL A 51 -4.41 11.25 -7.85
C VAL A 51 -3.92 11.16 -9.31
N GLU A 52 -4.18 12.18 -10.15
CA GLU A 52 -3.72 12.23 -11.53
C GLU A 52 -2.20 12.36 -11.62
N GLU A 53 -1.58 13.01 -10.64
CA GLU A 53 -0.13 13.12 -10.56
C GLU A 53 0.57 11.86 -10.03
N LEU A 54 -0.17 10.91 -9.45
CA LEU A 54 0.38 9.72 -8.82
C LEU A 54 1.38 8.95 -9.72
N PRO A 55 1.13 8.74 -11.04
CA PRO A 55 2.09 8.07 -11.91
C PRO A 55 3.41 8.82 -12.10
N SER A 56 3.43 10.14 -11.86
CA SER A 56 4.62 10.98 -12.05
C SER A 56 5.65 10.83 -10.92
N TRP A 57 5.21 10.44 -9.73
CA TRP A 57 6.07 10.34 -8.55
C TRP A 57 6.06 8.96 -7.88
N SER A 58 5.04 8.14 -8.09
CA SER A 58 4.99 6.78 -7.53
C SER A 58 5.88 5.81 -8.32
N SER A 59 6.68 5.04 -7.60
CA SER A 59 7.47 3.95 -8.19
C SER A 59 6.63 2.75 -8.59
N THR A 60 5.39 2.65 -8.12
CA THR A 60 4.52 1.48 -8.29
C THR A 60 3.36 1.69 -9.24
N VAL A 61 2.83 2.91 -9.35
CA VAL A 61 1.66 3.24 -10.19
C VAL A 61 2.12 3.67 -11.58
N ALA A 62 1.54 3.06 -12.62
CA ALA A 62 1.81 3.39 -14.02
C ALA A 62 0.76 4.32 -14.62
N LYS A 63 -0.52 4.15 -14.22
CA LYS A 63 -1.65 4.90 -14.78
C LYS A 63 -2.76 5.04 -13.75
N VAL A 64 -3.46 6.17 -13.79
CA VAL A 64 -4.70 6.41 -13.04
C VAL A 64 -5.80 6.82 -14.02
N GLU A 65 -6.99 6.28 -13.84
CA GLU A 65 -8.20 6.60 -14.61
C GLU A 65 -9.35 6.87 -13.65
N HIS A 66 -10.08 7.96 -13.85
CA HIS A 66 -11.29 8.22 -13.07
C HIS A 66 -12.40 7.25 -13.45
N LEU A 67 -13.10 6.78 -12.44
CA LEU A 67 -14.31 5.97 -12.58
C LEU A 67 -15.53 6.82 -12.22
N PRO A 68 -16.74 6.44 -12.65
CA PRO A 68 -17.96 7.00 -12.12
C PRO A 68 -17.99 6.91 -10.61
N ASP A 69 -18.51 7.97 -9.97
CA ASP A 69 -18.63 8.00 -8.51
C ASP A 69 -19.37 6.77 -7.97
N ARG A 70 -18.83 6.18 -6.93
CA ARG A 70 -19.42 5.04 -6.23
C ARG A 70 -20.07 5.52 -4.95
N ASN A 71 -21.42 5.53 -4.91
CA ASN A 71 -22.18 6.01 -3.73
C ASN A 71 -21.79 7.42 -3.28
N GLY A 72 -21.58 8.35 -4.25
CA GLY A 72 -21.15 9.72 -3.98
C GLY A 72 -19.69 9.88 -3.55
N ARG A 73 -18.86 8.86 -3.78
CA ARG A 73 -17.44 8.87 -3.47
C ARG A 73 -16.60 8.76 -4.74
N THR A 74 -15.55 9.55 -4.82
CA THR A 74 -14.61 9.48 -5.94
C THR A 74 -13.91 8.14 -5.97
N ALA A 75 -13.91 7.51 -7.14
CA ALA A 75 -13.24 6.24 -7.38
C ALA A 75 -12.26 6.34 -8.56
N THR A 76 -11.13 5.65 -8.47
CA THR A 76 -10.13 5.60 -9.53
C THR A 76 -9.67 4.17 -9.78
N ARG A 77 -9.37 3.88 -11.05
CA ARG A 77 -8.66 2.67 -11.46
C ARG A 77 -7.18 2.98 -11.54
N GLN A 78 -6.38 2.27 -10.78
CA GLN A 78 -4.93 2.41 -10.72
C GLN A 78 -4.27 1.18 -11.33
N THR A 79 -3.58 1.35 -12.46
CA THR A 79 -2.78 0.29 -13.07
C THR A 79 -1.37 0.34 -12.49
N MET A 80 -0.96 -0.73 -11.83
CA MET A 80 0.38 -0.86 -11.26
C MET A 80 1.41 -1.21 -12.34
N LYS A 81 2.66 -0.78 -12.17
CA LYS A 81 3.75 -1.05 -13.13
C LYS A 81 4.02 -2.55 -13.36
N PHE A 82 3.66 -3.40 -12.41
CA PHE A 82 3.74 -4.87 -12.53
C PHE A 82 2.44 -5.51 -13.05
N GLY A 83 1.52 -4.72 -13.61
CA GLY A 83 0.34 -5.19 -14.35
C GLY A 83 -0.92 -5.44 -13.52
N MET A 84 -0.87 -5.35 -12.19
CA MET A 84 -2.06 -5.47 -11.36
C MET A 84 -2.93 -4.21 -11.47
N VAL A 85 -4.25 -4.38 -11.45
CA VAL A 85 -5.21 -3.28 -11.44
C VAL A 85 -5.93 -3.23 -10.11
N LEU A 86 -5.90 -2.05 -9.49
CA LEU A 86 -6.58 -1.74 -8.23
C LEU A 86 -7.65 -0.68 -8.46
N ILE A 87 -8.72 -0.78 -7.71
CA ILE A 87 -9.72 0.28 -7.58
C ILE A 87 -9.52 0.94 -6.22
N ALA A 88 -9.25 2.24 -6.24
CA ALA A 88 -9.17 3.06 -5.04
C ALA A 88 -10.42 3.91 -4.93
N THR A 89 -11.04 3.93 -3.74
CA THR A 89 -12.22 4.75 -3.45
C THR A 89 -11.93 5.65 -2.26
N THR A 90 -12.12 6.96 -2.42
CA THR A 90 -11.95 7.92 -1.32
C THR A 90 -13.10 7.78 -0.33
N LEU A 91 -12.79 7.42 0.91
CA LEU A 91 -13.77 7.23 1.98
C LEU A 91 -13.95 8.49 2.83
N GLU A 92 -12.84 9.19 3.10
CA GLU A 92 -12.82 10.42 3.90
C GLU A 92 -11.77 11.39 3.33
N ARG A 93 -12.11 12.69 3.32
CA ARG A 93 -11.24 13.76 2.85
C ARG A 93 -11.42 14.98 3.76
N LYS A 94 -10.42 15.24 4.61
CA LYS A 94 -10.35 16.38 5.55
C LYS A 94 -9.05 17.17 5.34
N PRO A 95 -8.99 18.09 4.36
CA PRO A 95 -7.81 18.91 4.15
C PRO A 95 -7.50 19.78 5.38
N PRO A 96 -6.24 20.03 5.67
CA PRO A 96 -5.04 19.39 5.14
C PRO A 96 -4.57 18.21 5.97
N THR A 97 -5.41 17.62 6.83
CA THR A 97 -4.98 16.75 7.94
C THR A 97 -5.20 15.26 7.72
N ARG A 98 -6.24 14.88 6.92
CA ARG A 98 -6.60 13.46 6.83
C ARG A 98 -7.20 13.09 5.47
N LEU A 99 -6.72 11.98 4.92
CA LEU A 99 -7.25 11.33 3.73
C LEU A 99 -7.39 9.83 4.00
N VAL A 100 -8.54 9.24 3.69
CA VAL A 100 -8.76 7.79 3.82
C VAL A 100 -9.27 7.23 2.51
N GLY A 101 -8.63 6.18 2.03
CA GLY A 101 -9.03 5.44 0.86
C GLY A 101 -9.16 3.95 1.12
N SER A 102 -10.11 3.29 0.47
CA SER A 102 -10.13 1.84 0.37
C SER A 102 -9.49 1.38 -0.93
N MET A 103 -8.87 0.21 -0.89
CA MET A 103 -8.30 -0.44 -2.06
C MET A 103 -8.90 -1.83 -2.24
N GLU A 104 -9.29 -2.13 -3.49
CA GLU A 104 -9.77 -3.44 -3.90
C GLU A 104 -9.09 -3.86 -5.20
N LYS A 105 -8.92 -5.16 -5.42
CA LYS A 105 -8.59 -5.67 -6.75
C LYS A 105 -9.81 -5.46 -7.64
N GLU A 106 -9.62 -5.07 -8.90
CA GLU A 106 -10.74 -4.93 -9.84
C GLU A 106 -11.57 -6.22 -9.91
N GLY A 107 -12.89 -6.08 -9.62
CA GLY A 107 -13.81 -7.23 -9.54
C GLY A 107 -13.62 -8.13 -8.32
N GLY A 108 -12.84 -7.73 -7.35
CA GLY A 108 -12.55 -8.49 -6.13
C GLY A 108 -13.05 -7.81 -4.85
N PRO A 109 -12.80 -8.43 -3.70
CA PRO A 109 -13.14 -7.83 -2.40
C PRO A 109 -12.21 -6.65 -2.08
N VAL A 110 -12.65 -5.78 -1.18
CA VAL A 110 -11.79 -4.76 -0.56
C VAL A 110 -10.66 -5.48 0.19
N TRP A 111 -9.42 -5.05 -0.08
CA TRP A 111 -8.24 -5.60 0.61
C TRP A 111 -7.94 -4.90 1.91
N GLY A 112 -8.29 -3.61 1.99
CA GLY A 112 -8.05 -2.80 3.16
C GLY A 112 -8.29 -1.32 2.93
N THR A 113 -7.98 -0.55 3.95
CA THR A 113 -8.03 0.90 3.93
C THR A 113 -6.64 1.46 4.20
N TRP A 114 -6.35 2.58 3.56
CA TRP A 114 -5.16 3.37 3.78
C TRP A 114 -5.56 4.72 4.36
N THR A 115 -5.06 5.01 5.54
CA THR A 115 -5.27 6.29 6.22
C THR A 115 -4.00 7.10 6.19
N TYR A 116 -4.07 8.30 5.66
CA TYR A 116 -3.01 9.31 5.67
C TYR A 116 -3.36 10.37 6.72
N GLU A 117 -2.49 10.57 7.67
CA GLU A 117 -2.62 11.61 8.69
C GLU A 117 -1.42 12.56 8.62
N LEU A 118 -1.70 13.86 8.50
CA LEU A 118 -0.70 14.91 8.44
C LEU A 118 -0.82 15.79 9.68
N THR A 119 0.28 15.91 10.42
CA THR A 119 0.37 16.72 11.61
C THR A 119 1.47 17.77 11.44
N PRO A 120 1.21 19.05 11.61
CA PRO A 120 2.25 20.08 11.62
C PRO A 120 3.31 19.74 12.68
N GLU A 121 4.58 19.81 12.31
CA GLU A 121 5.70 19.56 13.22
C GLU A 121 6.89 20.43 12.84
N GLY A 122 7.29 21.36 13.72
CA GLY A 122 8.31 22.37 13.42
C GLY A 122 7.94 23.20 12.19
N ASP A 123 8.88 23.34 11.25
CA ASP A 123 8.66 24.06 9.98
C ASP A 123 8.07 23.17 8.87
N GLY A 124 7.72 21.93 9.18
CA GLY A 124 7.22 20.94 8.22
C GLY A 124 5.98 20.21 8.72
N CYS A 125 5.84 18.95 8.30
CA CYS A 125 4.80 18.07 8.79
C CYS A 125 5.28 16.62 8.92
N ARG A 126 4.70 15.91 9.88
CA ARG A 126 4.75 14.47 9.96
C ARG A 126 3.59 13.89 9.17
N ILE A 127 3.89 13.01 8.23
CA ILE A 127 2.90 12.15 7.61
C ILE A 127 2.98 10.76 8.22
N ALA A 128 1.85 10.23 8.68
CA ALA A 128 1.68 8.84 9.07
C ALA A 128 0.73 8.15 8.08
N ILE A 129 1.13 6.96 7.61
CA ILE A 129 0.29 6.11 6.76
C ILE A 129 -0.01 4.85 7.55
N THR A 130 -1.31 4.59 7.75
CA THR A 130 -1.80 3.36 8.38
C THR A 130 -2.54 2.52 7.34
N GLU A 131 -2.12 1.28 7.19
CA GLU A 131 -2.81 0.26 6.40
C GLU A 131 -3.53 -0.70 7.34
N ASP A 132 -4.86 -0.77 7.21
CA ASP A 132 -5.70 -1.80 7.81
C ASP A 132 -6.13 -2.76 6.72
N GLY A 133 -5.60 -3.98 6.73
CA GLY A 133 -5.80 -4.94 5.65
C GLY A 133 -6.21 -6.33 6.12
N GLU A 134 -6.80 -7.09 5.19
CA GLU A 134 -7.12 -8.51 5.38
C GLU A 134 -6.60 -9.35 4.20
N MET A 135 -5.71 -10.29 4.48
CA MET A 135 -5.17 -11.25 3.51
C MET A 135 -5.76 -12.64 3.73
N LYS A 136 -6.82 -12.99 3.00
CA LYS A 136 -7.51 -14.29 3.15
C LYS A 136 -6.66 -15.46 2.67
N ASN A 137 -5.88 -15.27 1.60
CA ASN A 137 -5.06 -16.33 1.02
C ASN A 137 -3.80 -16.58 1.87
N PRO A 138 -3.57 -17.80 2.39
CA PRO A 138 -2.43 -18.11 3.25
C PRO A 138 -1.07 -17.97 2.56
N PHE A 139 -0.96 -18.24 1.26
CA PHE A 139 0.28 -18.03 0.52
C PHE A 139 0.66 -16.55 0.45
N PHE A 140 -0.31 -15.68 0.17
CA PHE A 140 -0.07 -14.23 0.19
C PHE A 140 0.30 -13.74 1.58
N ARG A 141 -0.31 -14.27 2.65
CA ARG A 141 0.07 -13.96 4.04
C ARG A 141 1.51 -14.35 4.33
N ALA A 142 1.89 -15.58 3.97
CA ALA A 142 3.27 -16.05 4.17
C ALA A 142 4.26 -15.14 3.44
N PHE A 143 4.00 -14.86 2.17
CA PHE A 143 4.86 -14.01 1.34
C PHE A 143 4.97 -12.60 1.88
N ALA A 144 3.84 -11.97 2.26
CA ALA A 144 3.81 -10.62 2.82
C ALA A 144 4.58 -10.55 4.15
N ARG A 145 4.43 -11.57 5.01
CA ARG A 145 5.18 -11.64 6.28
C ARG A 145 6.68 -11.78 6.07
N LEU A 146 7.11 -12.60 5.11
CA LEU A 146 8.53 -12.78 4.79
C LEU A 146 9.15 -11.54 4.16
N ARG A 147 8.38 -10.81 3.36
CA ARG A 147 8.84 -9.58 2.70
C ARG A 147 8.83 -8.36 3.64
N GLY A 148 8.01 -8.37 4.69
CA GLY A 148 7.67 -7.23 5.53
C GLY A 148 6.34 -6.61 5.13
N LEU A 149 5.40 -6.57 6.06
CA LEU A 149 4.06 -5.99 5.83
C LEU A 149 4.10 -4.49 5.56
N ASP A 150 5.13 -3.81 6.06
CA ASP A 150 5.34 -2.38 5.93
C ASP A 150 5.98 -1.93 4.60
N THR A 151 6.34 -2.90 3.74
CA THR A 151 7.07 -2.62 2.49
C THR A 151 6.32 -1.66 1.57
N SER A 152 5.00 -1.84 1.39
CA SER A 152 4.18 -0.98 0.53
C SER A 152 4.10 0.45 1.05
N ILE A 153 3.93 0.63 2.36
CA ILE A 153 3.90 1.95 3.00
C ILE A 153 5.26 2.63 2.89
N LYS A 154 6.35 1.90 3.19
CA LYS A 154 7.71 2.42 3.07
C LYS A 154 8.06 2.86 1.65
N MET A 155 7.63 2.09 0.65
CA MET A 155 7.81 2.49 -0.76
C MET A 155 7.10 3.80 -1.06
N GLN A 156 5.85 3.97 -0.64
CA GLN A 156 5.08 5.19 -0.87
C GLN A 156 5.66 6.39 -0.12
N LEU A 157 6.08 6.23 1.13
CA LEU A 157 6.76 7.30 1.89
C LEU A 157 8.10 7.68 1.24
N THR A 158 8.84 6.69 0.72
CA THR A 158 10.10 6.94 -0.01
C THR A 158 9.85 7.73 -1.29
N ASP A 159 8.84 7.36 -2.06
CA ASP A 159 8.46 8.06 -3.30
C ASP A 159 8.03 9.50 -3.00
N LEU A 160 7.26 9.69 -1.93
CA LEU A 160 6.82 11.00 -1.46
C LEU A 160 7.99 11.90 -1.07
N ALA A 161 8.95 11.39 -0.26
CA ALA A 161 10.16 12.12 0.09
C ALA A 161 10.95 12.52 -1.16
N ARG A 162 11.13 11.58 -2.09
CA ARG A 162 11.83 11.81 -3.36
C ARG A 162 11.15 12.88 -4.22
N LYS A 163 9.81 12.91 -4.27
CA LYS A 163 9.07 13.96 -4.99
C LYS A 163 9.40 15.36 -4.47
N PHE A 164 9.67 15.50 -3.18
CA PHE A 164 10.08 16.76 -2.55
C PHE A 164 11.60 16.96 -2.48
N GLY A 165 12.41 16.05 -3.06
CA GLY A 165 13.87 16.13 -3.02
C GLY A 165 14.48 15.86 -1.64
N GLU A 166 13.73 15.14 -0.78
CA GLU A 166 14.15 14.83 0.59
C GLU A 166 14.62 13.38 0.74
N VAL A 167 15.50 13.14 1.72
CA VAL A 167 15.95 11.79 2.09
C VAL A 167 14.94 11.18 3.06
N PRO A 168 14.40 9.98 2.81
CA PRO A 168 13.38 9.39 3.68
C PRO A 168 14.00 8.86 4.98
N GLU A 169 13.53 9.36 6.13
CA GLU A 169 13.80 8.82 7.47
C GLU A 169 12.49 8.24 8.02
N ILE A 170 12.18 7.00 7.61
CA ILE A 170 10.91 6.33 7.91
C ILE A 170 11.01 5.63 9.26
N LYS A 171 10.00 5.86 10.10
CA LYS A 171 9.83 5.25 11.43
C LYS A 171 8.63 4.33 11.47
#